data_7ab5056e78e3376c206f049ddf39175b
#
_entry.id   7ab5056e78e3376c206f049ddf39175b
#
_cell.length_a   1.000
_cell.length_b   1.000
_cell.length_c   1.000
_cell.angle_alpha   90.00
_cell.angle_beta   90.00
_cell.angle_gamma   90.00
#
_symmetry.space_group_name_H-M   'P 1'
#
loop_
_entity.id
_entity.type
_entity.pdbx_description
1 polymer ?
#
loop_
_entity_poly.entity_id
_entity_poly.type
_entity_poly.pdbx_seq_one_letter_code
_entity_poly.pdbx_strand_id
1 'polypeptide(L)'
;VADSILSSDEKQLGCMLLDFGAETTTISIYKNAALVYLATLPLGGRNITRDIMSLNILEDKAEEIKKSVGNASADSATTMEIDGISVAEVSKYVVARSGEIVANINEQLNAANVKPEELGAGVILIGGGAKLNGFAELVEKTTHLKVRRGGYPSHVNILSQKAQNSDDYIQAVSLTAIAAEKIEENNNCITIVRKPVEVPTPPTSKEEGKKEKVKTTVAEPPKEKKST
;
A
#
# COMPACT_ATOMS: atom_id res chain seq x y z
N VAL A 1 9.53 7.58 1.99
CA VAL A 1 8.24 7.65 1.26
C VAL A 1 7.88 9.10 0.96
N ALA A 2 7.80 9.99 1.96
CA ALA A 2 7.44 11.39 1.73
C ALA A 2 8.35 12.10 0.70
N ASP A 3 9.65 11.87 0.74
CA ASP A 3 10.61 12.51 -0.17
C ASP A 3 10.41 12.11 -1.63
N SER A 4 9.86 10.93 -1.89
CA SER A 4 9.59 10.47 -3.24
C SER A 4 8.21 10.90 -3.77
N ILE A 5 7.24 11.14 -2.89
CA ILE A 5 5.84 11.39 -3.26
C ILE A 5 5.51 12.88 -3.26
N LEU A 6 6.10 13.63 -2.33
CA LEU A 6 5.88 15.07 -2.20
C LEU A 6 6.89 15.85 -3.04
N SER A 7 6.41 16.81 -3.80
CA SER A 7 7.27 17.77 -4.47
C SER A 7 7.91 18.75 -3.47
N SER A 8 9.01 19.38 -3.88
CA SER A 8 9.62 20.45 -3.09
C SER A 8 8.67 21.62 -2.85
N ASP A 9 7.85 21.96 -3.85
CA ASP A 9 6.87 23.03 -3.76
C ASP A 9 5.76 22.70 -2.75
N GLU A 10 5.26 21.46 -2.73
CA GLU A 10 4.27 21.03 -1.75
C GLU A 10 4.80 21.09 -0.32
N LYS A 11 6.03 20.66 -0.09
CA LYS A 11 6.68 20.79 1.22
C LYS A 11 6.89 22.25 1.63
N GLN A 12 7.22 23.11 0.67
CA GLN A 12 7.44 24.53 0.90
C GLN A 12 6.12 25.25 1.20
N LEU A 13 5.06 25.01 0.41
CA LEU A 13 3.73 25.59 0.60
C LEU A 13 3.01 25.11 1.85
N GLY A 14 3.48 24.01 2.41
CA GLY A 14 2.83 23.30 3.49
C GLY A 14 1.84 22.26 2.99
N CYS A 15 1.98 21.03 3.48
CA CYS A 15 1.10 19.89 3.14
C CYS A 15 1.02 18.87 4.27
N MET A 16 -0.04 18.07 4.24
CA MET A 16 -0.18 16.88 5.07
C MET A 16 -0.09 15.63 4.18
N LEU A 17 0.89 14.78 4.40
CA LEU A 17 0.90 13.43 3.83
C LEU A 17 0.16 12.50 4.80
N LEU A 18 -0.91 11.90 4.29
CA LEU A 18 -1.78 10.97 5.02
C LEU A 18 -1.62 9.57 4.42
N ASP A 19 -0.97 8.69 5.16
CA ASP A 19 -0.82 7.28 4.78
C ASP A 19 -1.88 6.45 5.52
N PHE A 20 -3.00 6.20 4.84
CA PHE A 20 -4.11 5.41 5.36
C PHE A 20 -3.92 3.93 5.00
N GLY A 21 -3.29 3.21 5.90
CA GLY A 21 -2.98 1.79 5.79
C GLY A 21 -4.12 0.87 6.25
N ALA A 22 -3.79 -0.41 6.39
CA ALA A 22 -4.73 -1.43 6.89
C ALA A 22 -4.95 -1.32 8.40
N GLU A 23 -3.87 -1.24 9.19
CA GLU A 23 -3.92 -1.23 10.65
C GLU A 23 -3.67 0.17 11.24
N THR A 24 -2.98 1.03 10.50
CA THR A 24 -2.53 2.33 10.98
C THR A 24 -2.78 3.43 9.96
N THR A 25 -2.90 4.65 10.47
CA THR A 25 -2.88 5.88 9.69
C THR A 25 -1.73 6.74 10.16
N THR A 26 -0.77 7.02 9.28
CA THR A 26 0.37 7.88 9.58
C THR A 26 0.15 9.27 8.98
N ILE A 27 0.36 10.28 9.79
CA ILE A 27 0.17 11.69 9.46
C ILE A 27 1.52 12.37 9.54
N SER A 28 1.97 12.97 8.44
CA SER A 28 3.20 13.74 8.37
C SER A 28 2.89 15.14 7.83
N ILE A 29 3.18 16.18 8.61
CA ILE A 29 2.90 17.56 8.22
C ILE A 29 4.21 18.28 7.91
N TYR A 30 4.27 18.88 6.74
CA TYR A 30 5.39 19.67 6.24
C TYR A 30 5.02 21.14 6.16
N LYS A 31 5.95 22.02 6.56
CA LYS A 31 5.87 23.49 6.40
C LYS A 31 7.27 24.02 6.11
N ASN A 32 7.38 24.96 5.16
CA ASN A 32 8.66 25.55 4.79
C ASN A 32 9.74 24.48 4.51
N ALA A 33 9.38 23.44 3.75
CA ALA A 33 10.19 22.29 3.41
C ALA A 33 10.64 21.40 4.60
N ALA A 34 10.22 21.67 5.84
CA ALA A 34 10.57 20.89 7.03
C ALA A 34 9.39 20.04 7.51
N LEU A 35 9.69 18.82 8.00
CA LEU A 35 8.72 18.00 8.74
C LEU A 35 8.51 18.64 10.13
N VAL A 36 7.31 19.14 10.38
CA VAL A 36 6.96 19.81 11.64
C VAL A 36 6.13 18.95 12.59
N TYR A 37 5.46 17.91 12.06
CA TYR A 37 4.67 16.99 12.86
C TYR A 37 4.65 15.59 12.26
N LEU A 38 4.70 14.58 13.12
CA LEU A 38 4.59 13.16 12.75
C LEU A 38 3.82 12.42 13.83
N ALA A 39 2.74 11.76 13.44
CA ALA A 39 1.96 10.90 14.32
C ALA A 39 1.49 9.65 13.59
N THR A 40 1.27 8.58 14.35
CA THR A 40 0.68 7.34 13.83
C THR A 40 -0.50 6.96 14.73
N LEU A 41 -1.67 6.89 14.13
CA LEU A 41 -2.89 6.42 14.77
C LEU A 41 -3.02 4.90 14.60
N PRO A 42 -3.40 4.14 15.64
CA PRO A 42 -3.68 2.71 15.54
C PRO A 42 -5.08 2.45 14.94
N LEU A 43 -5.40 3.17 13.90
CA LEU A 43 -6.67 3.12 13.17
C LEU A 43 -6.37 3.00 11.68
N GLY A 44 -7.00 2.03 11.02
CA GLY A 44 -6.80 1.78 9.60
C GLY A 44 -8.02 1.13 8.95
N GLY A 45 -7.92 0.78 7.68
CA GLY A 45 -9.00 0.18 6.90
C GLY A 45 -9.52 -1.15 7.45
N ARG A 46 -8.70 -1.87 8.23
CA ARG A 46 -9.09 -3.13 8.89
C ARG A 46 -10.06 -2.91 10.06
N ASN A 47 -10.05 -1.74 10.69
CA ASN A 47 -11.04 -1.40 11.70
C ASN A 47 -12.44 -1.36 11.09
N ILE A 48 -12.56 -0.83 9.85
CA ILE A 48 -13.83 -0.85 9.10
C ILE A 48 -14.24 -2.29 8.79
N THR A 49 -13.31 -3.14 8.36
CA THR A 49 -13.57 -4.56 8.09
C THR A 49 -14.08 -5.29 9.33
N ARG A 50 -13.44 -5.05 10.49
CA ARG A 50 -13.85 -5.64 11.78
C ARG A 50 -15.26 -5.20 12.20
N ASP A 51 -15.63 -3.96 11.94
CA ASP A 51 -17.00 -3.50 12.24
C ASP A 51 -18.04 -4.18 11.33
N ILE A 52 -17.72 -4.37 10.04
CA ILE A 52 -18.58 -5.09 9.10
C ILE A 52 -18.75 -6.57 9.52
N MET A 53 -17.73 -7.20 10.13
CA MET A 53 -17.83 -8.55 10.69
C MET A 53 -18.93 -8.68 11.76
N SER A 54 -19.37 -7.57 12.37
CA SER A 54 -20.52 -7.58 13.29
C SER A 54 -21.84 -8.01 12.63
N LEU A 55 -21.88 -8.05 11.29
CA LEU A 55 -22.96 -8.66 10.51
C LEU A 55 -22.88 -10.21 10.47
N ASN A 56 -22.08 -10.81 11.34
CA ASN A 56 -21.89 -12.25 11.48
C ASN A 56 -21.29 -12.92 10.24
N ILE A 57 -20.30 -12.27 9.62
CA ILE A 57 -19.55 -12.74 8.46
C ILE A 57 -18.06 -12.84 8.74
N LEU A 58 -17.35 -13.66 7.96
CA LEU A 58 -15.91 -13.84 8.09
C LEU A 58 -15.14 -12.61 7.58
N GLU A 59 -13.91 -12.42 8.08
CA GLU A 59 -13.05 -11.27 7.77
C GLU A 59 -12.82 -11.10 6.26
N ASP A 60 -12.50 -12.18 5.55
CA ASP A 60 -12.25 -12.14 4.10
C ASP A 60 -13.48 -11.66 3.32
N LYS A 61 -14.68 -12.11 3.75
CA LYS A 61 -15.94 -11.69 3.14
C LYS A 61 -16.26 -10.23 3.48
N ALA A 62 -16.03 -9.80 4.71
CA ALA A 62 -16.20 -8.42 5.13
C ALA A 62 -15.27 -7.47 4.34
N GLU A 63 -14.02 -7.89 4.11
CA GLU A 63 -13.04 -7.13 3.31
C GLU A 63 -13.46 -7.04 1.84
N GLU A 64 -13.96 -8.14 1.26
CA GLU A 64 -14.49 -8.16 -0.10
C GLU A 64 -15.68 -7.19 -0.25
N ILE A 65 -16.65 -7.25 0.67
CA ILE A 65 -17.83 -6.39 0.67
C ILE A 65 -17.41 -4.92 0.85
N LYS A 66 -16.51 -4.62 1.79
CA LYS A 66 -15.96 -3.27 1.96
C LYS A 66 -15.37 -2.73 0.67
N LYS A 67 -14.59 -3.54 -0.06
CA LYS A 67 -13.97 -3.14 -1.33
C LYS A 67 -14.96 -2.95 -2.46
N SER A 68 -16.04 -3.75 -2.48
CA SER A 68 -17.01 -3.72 -3.58
C SER A 68 -18.06 -2.63 -3.43
N VAL A 69 -18.58 -2.42 -2.23
CA VAL A 69 -19.69 -1.48 -1.98
C VAL A 69 -19.42 -0.46 -0.87
N GLY A 70 -18.31 -0.57 -0.16
CA GLY A 70 -17.95 0.38 0.90
C GLY A 70 -17.80 1.79 0.35
N ASN A 71 -18.49 2.74 1.01
CA ASN A 71 -18.39 4.16 0.68
C ASN A 71 -18.48 4.98 1.97
N ALA A 72 -17.45 5.78 2.26
CA ALA A 72 -17.35 6.60 3.46
C ALA A 72 -18.32 7.78 3.50
N SER A 73 -18.91 8.15 2.35
CA SER A 73 -19.85 9.26 2.19
C SER A 73 -21.26 8.80 1.80
N ALA A 74 -21.55 7.48 1.84
CA ALA A 74 -22.81 6.96 1.34
C ALA A 74 -23.99 7.32 2.24
N ASP A 75 -25.08 7.76 1.62
CA ASP A 75 -26.39 7.72 2.24
C ASP A 75 -26.87 6.28 2.35
N SER A 76 -27.33 5.89 3.54
CA SER A 76 -27.74 4.49 3.85
C SER A 76 -29.09 4.08 3.20
N ALA A 77 -29.58 4.82 2.23
CA ALA A 77 -30.91 4.66 1.65
C ALA A 77 -31.05 3.59 0.55
N THR A 78 -30.09 2.67 0.44
CA THR A 78 -30.17 1.61 -0.56
C THR A 78 -30.89 0.36 -0.03
N THR A 79 -31.68 -0.29 -0.90
CA THR A 79 -32.32 -1.60 -0.64
C THR A 79 -31.53 -2.76 -1.23
N MET A 80 -30.32 -2.50 -1.75
CA MET A 80 -29.45 -3.51 -2.34
C MET A 80 -28.96 -4.51 -1.29
N GLU A 81 -28.87 -5.78 -1.69
CA GLU A 81 -28.24 -6.87 -0.94
C GLU A 81 -27.14 -7.51 -1.75
N ILE A 82 -26.10 -7.96 -1.08
CA ILE A 82 -25.00 -8.75 -1.65
C ILE A 82 -24.85 -10.01 -0.79
N ASP A 83 -25.04 -11.17 -1.39
CA ASP A 83 -24.97 -12.47 -0.71
C ASP A 83 -25.85 -12.54 0.56
N GLY A 84 -27.03 -11.89 0.51
CA GLY A 84 -27.97 -11.83 1.63
C GLY A 84 -27.60 -10.81 2.72
N ILE A 85 -26.61 -9.95 2.46
CA ILE A 85 -26.17 -8.91 3.38
C ILE A 85 -26.66 -7.55 2.88
N SER A 86 -27.33 -6.82 3.74
CA SER A 86 -27.86 -5.47 3.43
C SER A 86 -26.70 -4.48 3.22
N VAL A 87 -26.61 -3.90 2.02
CA VAL A 87 -25.64 -2.83 1.73
C VAL A 87 -25.87 -1.60 2.59
N ALA A 88 -27.12 -1.33 2.98
CA ALA A 88 -27.44 -0.23 3.90
C ALA A 88 -26.85 -0.44 5.32
N GLU A 89 -26.82 -1.69 5.80
CA GLU A 89 -26.18 -1.99 7.08
C GLU A 89 -24.65 -1.89 6.98
N VAL A 90 -24.06 -2.42 5.91
CA VAL A 90 -22.61 -2.25 5.63
C VAL A 90 -22.24 -0.77 5.60
N SER A 91 -23.03 0.06 4.90
CA SER A 91 -22.79 1.51 4.80
C SER A 91 -22.78 2.19 6.15
N LYS A 92 -23.64 1.80 7.08
CA LYS A 92 -23.65 2.37 8.46
C LYS A 92 -22.30 2.16 9.16
N TYR A 93 -21.74 0.93 9.09
CA TYR A 93 -20.44 0.64 9.69
C TYR A 93 -19.30 1.39 8.99
N VAL A 94 -19.30 1.40 7.65
CA VAL A 94 -18.27 2.11 6.86
C VAL A 94 -18.28 3.60 7.18
N VAL A 95 -19.44 4.25 7.15
CA VAL A 95 -19.57 5.70 7.41
C VAL A 95 -19.18 6.02 8.85
N ALA A 96 -19.68 5.26 9.82
CA ALA A 96 -19.39 5.50 11.24
C ALA A 96 -17.88 5.40 11.53
N ARG A 97 -17.22 4.30 11.08
CA ARG A 97 -15.81 4.11 11.35
C ARG A 97 -14.92 5.06 10.54
N SER A 98 -15.25 5.34 9.30
CA SER A 98 -14.52 6.33 8.50
C SER A 98 -14.61 7.72 9.13
N GLY A 99 -15.80 8.09 9.63
CA GLY A 99 -16.01 9.35 10.36
C GLY A 99 -15.13 9.45 11.61
N GLU A 100 -15.06 8.39 12.41
CA GLU A 100 -14.20 8.33 13.59
C GLU A 100 -12.71 8.47 13.21
N ILE A 101 -12.24 7.74 12.18
CA ILE A 101 -10.85 7.83 11.71
C ILE A 101 -10.53 9.26 11.29
N VAL A 102 -11.40 9.89 10.48
CA VAL A 102 -11.16 11.24 9.97
C VAL A 102 -11.25 12.29 11.09
N ALA A 103 -12.14 12.11 12.06
CA ALA A 103 -12.18 12.97 13.25
C ALA A 103 -10.84 12.90 14.04
N ASN A 104 -10.31 11.71 14.24
CA ASN A 104 -8.99 11.54 14.87
C ASN A 104 -7.84 12.17 14.04
N ILE A 105 -7.90 12.09 12.71
CA ILE A 105 -6.95 12.78 11.84
C ILE A 105 -7.03 14.30 12.04
N ASN A 106 -8.24 14.84 12.09
CA ASN A 106 -8.46 16.28 12.33
C ASN A 106 -7.93 16.74 13.71
N GLU A 107 -8.09 15.90 14.75
CA GLU A 107 -7.49 16.17 16.06
C GLU A 107 -5.96 16.22 16.04
N GLN A 108 -5.32 15.48 15.13
CA GLN A 108 -3.85 15.58 14.96
C GLN A 108 -3.42 16.91 14.33
N LEU A 109 -4.26 17.53 13.47
CA LEU A 109 -4.01 18.89 12.98
C LEU A 109 -4.06 19.89 14.13
N ASN A 110 -5.06 19.78 15.02
CA ASN A 110 -5.17 20.59 16.22
C ASN A 110 -3.98 20.39 17.15
N ALA A 111 -3.57 19.13 17.38
CA ALA A 111 -2.42 18.79 18.22
C ALA A 111 -1.10 19.32 17.66
N ALA A 112 -0.97 19.36 16.33
CA ALA A 112 0.17 19.95 15.64
C ALA A 112 0.22 21.47 15.71
N ASN A 113 -0.86 22.11 16.17
CA ASN A 113 -1.05 23.57 16.17
C ASN A 113 -0.83 24.19 14.77
N VAL A 114 -1.33 23.48 13.74
CA VAL A 114 -1.24 23.91 12.33
C VAL A 114 -2.64 24.24 11.84
N LYS A 115 -2.80 25.44 11.30
CA LYS A 115 -4.10 25.87 10.73
C LYS A 115 -4.20 25.38 9.27
N PRO A 116 -5.43 25.07 8.78
CA PRO A 116 -5.63 24.68 7.39
C PRO A 116 -5.03 25.65 6.37
N GLU A 117 -5.10 26.97 6.65
CA GLU A 117 -4.57 28.00 5.75
C GLU A 117 -3.03 27.95 5.58
N GLU A 118 -2.35 27.28 6.50
CA GLU A 118 -0.90 27.09 6.46
C GLU A 118 -0.47 25.87 5.62
N LEU A 119 -1.44 25.09 5.15
CA LEU A 119 -1.24 23.90 4.32
C LEU A 119 -1.76 24.16 2.89
N GLY A 120 -1.12 25.08 2.20
CA GLY A 120 -1.55 25.53 0.86
C GLY A 120 -1.59 24.45 -0.20
N ALA A 121 -0.79 23.39 -0.05
CA ALA A 121 -0.81 22.22 -0.93
C ALA A 121 -1.83 21.13 -0.47
N GLY A 122 -2.48 21.32 0.69
CA GLY A 122 -3.53 20.45 1.17
C GLY A 122 -3.06 19.08 1.68
N VAL A 123 -3.86 18.05 1.41
CA VAL A 123 -3.61 16.66 1.83
C VAL A 123 -3.22 15.81 0.65
N ILE A 124 -2.12 15.09 0.80
CA ILE A 124 -1.70 14.04 -0.13
C ILE A 124 -2.03 12.69 0.51
N LEU A 125 -2.97 11.96 -0.08
CA LEU A 125 -3.52 10.72 0.46
C LEU A 125 -2.91 9.50 -0.22
N ILE A 126 -2.31 8.59 0.56
CA ILE A 126 -1.74 7.32 0.11
C ILE A 126 -2.21 6.16 0.98
N GLY A 127 -1.80 4.95 0.61
CA GLY A 127 -2.12 3.72 1.34
C GLY A 127 -3.33 2.98 0.78
N GLY A 128 -3.45 1.70 1.12
CA GLY A 128 -4.53 0.84 0.62
C GLY A 128 -5.92 1.26 1.08
N GLY A 129 -6.05 1.79 2.30
CA GLY A 129 -7.31 2.33 2.84
C GLY A 129 -7.81 3.56 2.10
N ALA A 130 -6.90 4.34 1.51
CA ALA A 130 -7.22 5.51 0.71
C ALA A 130 -8.09 5.20 -0.54
N LYS A 131 -8.14 3.92 -0.95
CA LYS A 131 -8.97 3.45 -2.07
C LYS A 131 -10.45 3.35 -1.72
N LEU A 132 -10.81 3.44 -0.45
CA LEU A 132 -12.21 3.43 -0.03
C LEU A 132 -12.95 4.60 -0.68
N ASN A 133 -14.06 4.28 -1.35
CA ASN A 133 -14.88 5.30 -1.99
C ASN A 133 -15.36 6.32 -0.97
N GLY A 134 -15.40 7.59 -1.36
CA GLY A 134 -15.87 8.68 -0.49
C GLY A 134 -14.92 9.07 0.64
N PHE A 135 -13.79 8.37 0.83
CA PHE A 135 -12.87 8.69 1.94
C PHE A 135 -12.10 10.00 1.71
N ALA A 136 -11.64 10.24 0.50
CA ALA A 136 -10.97 11.51 0.16
C ALA A 136 -11.90 12.71 0.37
N GLU A 137 -13.16 12.61 -0.08
CA GLU A 137 -14.19 13.63 0.08
C GLU A 137 -14.53 13.87 1.57
N LEU A 138 -14.54 12.78 2.36
CA LEU A 138 -14.76 12.89 3.79
C LEU A 138 -13.60 13.62 4.49
N VAL A 139 -12.36 13.32 4.13
CA VAL A 139 -11.17 14.03 4.62
C VAL A 139 -11.24 15.50 4.24
N GLU A 140 -11.53 15.82 2.97
CA GLU A 140 -11.63 17.19 2.47
C GLU A 140 -12.70 17.99 3.23
N LYS A 141 -13.88 17.39 3.40
CA LYS A 141 -15.00 18.01 4.11
C LYS A 141 -14.68 18.30 5.59
N THR A 142 -13.94 17.38 6.24
CA THR A 142 -13.69 17.48 7.69
C THR A 142 -12.51 18.40 8.00
N THR A 143 -11.44 18.33 7.19
CA THR A 143 -10.22 19.12 7.41
C THR A 143 -10.26 20.49 6.73
N HIS A 144 -11.21 20.72 5.82
CA HIS A 144 -11.28 21.89 4.93
C HIS A 144 -10.04 22.09 4.06
N LEU A 145 -9.30 21.00 3.80
CA LEU A 145 -8.11 20.97 2.95
C LEU A 145 -8.42 20.23 1.66
N LYS A 146 -7.93 20.74 0.54
CA LYS A 146 -8.00 20.00 -0.74
C LYS A 146 -7.24 18.68 -0.63
N VAL A 147 -7.84 17.61 -1.16
CA VAL A 147 -7.25 16.27 -1.13
C VAL A 147 -6.87 15.83 -2.54
N ARG A 148 -5.62 15.39 -2.71
CA ARG A 148 -5.20 14.65 -3.89
C ARG A 148 -4.68 13.27 -3.53
N ARG A 149 -4.78 12.31 -4.43
CA ARG A 149 -4.10 11.02 -4.26
C ARG A 149 -2.62 11.16 -4.58
N GLY A 150 -1.78 10.52 -3.77
CA GLY A 150 -0.37 10.36 -4.07
C GLY A 150 -0.19 9.35 -5.19
N GLY A 151 0.82 9.57 -6.01
CA GLY A 151 1.21 8.70 -7.11
C GLY A 151 2.64 8.20 -6.96
N TYR A 152 3.09 7.43 -7.93
CA TYR A 152 4.48 7.02 -8.03
C TYR A 152 5.40 8.23 -8.24
N PRO A 153 6.66 8.16 -7.76
CA PRO A 153 7.63 9.20 -8.00
C PRO A 153 7.82 9.46 -9.51
N SER A 154 7.77 10.70 -9.94
CA SER A 154 7.80 11.08 -11.36
C SER A 154 9.12 10.72 -12.06
N HIS A 155 10.21 10.60 -11.30
CA HIS A 155 11.54 10.23 -11.81
C HIS A 155 11.75 8.70 -11.90
N VAL A 156 10.78 7.88 -11.46
CA VAL A 156 10.88 6.42 -11.49
C VAL A 156 10.11 5.86 -12.67
N ASN A 157 10.79 5.12 -13.53
CA ASN A 157 10.16 4.40 -14.63
C ASN A 157 9.75 2.99 -14.17
N ILE A 158 8.46 2.73 -14.09
CA ILE A 158 7.91 1.45 -13.65
C ILE A 158 7.73 0.55 -14.87
N LEU A 159 8.53 -0.51 -14.95
CA LEU A 159 8.49 -1.46 -16.08
C LEU A 159 7.40 -2.54 -15.92
N SER A 160 6.98 -2.82 -14.70
CA SER A 160 5.96 -3.83 -14.42
C SER A 160 4.56 -3.30 -14.69
N GLN A 161 3.84 -3.90 -15.64
CA GLN A 161 2.44 -3.56 -15.92
C GLN A 161 1.53 -3.69 -14.68
N LYS A 162 1.81 -4.69 -13.82
CA LYS A 162 1.06 -4.89 -12.58
C LYS A 162 1.22 -3.71 -11.63
N ALA A 163 2.42 -3.17 -11.52
CA ALA A 163 2.68 -2.00 -10.68
C ALA A 163 2.17 -0.70 -11.31
N GLN A 164 2.21 -0.56 -12.66
CA GLN A 164 1.65 0.61 -13.36
C GLN A 164 0.14 0.74 -13.15
N ASN A 165 -0.56 -0.39 -13.05
CA ASN A 165 -2.02 -0.45 -12.95
C ASN A 165 -2.54 -0.48 -11.50
N SER A 166 -1.67 -0.34 -10.50
CA SER A 166 -2.06 -0.40 -9.10
C SER A 166 -1.22 0.50 -8.21
N ASP A 167 -1.86 1.28 -7.36
CA ASP A 167 -1.21 2.12 -6.34
C ASP A 167 -0.71 1.32 -5.13
N ASP A 168 -0.87 -0.01 -5.12
CA ASP A 168 -0.50 -0.87 -3.99
C ASP A 168 0.99 -0.87 -3.68
N TYR A 169 1.82 -0.51 -4.66
CA TYR A 169 3.28 -0.57 -4.56
C TYR A 169 3.93 0.79 -4.32
N ILE A 170 3.18 1.87 -4.14
CA ILE A 170 3.72 3.24 -3.99
C ILE A 170 4.80 3.30 -2.90
N GLN A 171 4.55 2.72 -1.73
CA GLN A 171 5.51 2.72 -0.63
C GLN A 171 6.78 1.95 -0.96
N ALA A 172 6.64 0.73 -1.51
CA ALA A 172 7.78 -0.11 -1.87
C ALA A 172 8.63 0.54 -2.97
N VAL A 173 7.98 1.09 -4.00
CA VAL A 173 8.67 1.81 -5.08
C VAL A 173 9.37 3.06 -4.56
N SER A 174 8.70 3.84 -3.70
CA SER A 174 9.29 5.05 -3.09
C SER A 174 10.52 4.73 -2.25
N LEU A 175 10.49 3.67 -1.45
CA LEU A 175 11.63 3.23 -0.64
C LEU A 175 12.78 2.75 -1.54
N THR A 176 12.46 2.03 -2.61
CA THR A 176 13.47 1.54 -3.57
C THR A 176 14.12 2.70 -4.32
N ALA A 177 13.35 3.71 -4.71
CA ALA A 177 13.86 4.91 -5.37
C ALA A 177 14.87 5.66 -4.49
N ILE A 178 14.51 5.93 -3.23
CA ILE A 178 15.41 6.59 -2.27
C ILE A 178 16.66 5.75 -2.02
N ALA A 179 16.53 4.42 -1.92
CA ALA A 179 17.67 3.54 -1.75
C ALA A 179 18.63 3.60 -2.94
N ALA A 180 18.10 3.68 -4.17
CA ALA A 180 18.90 3.82 -5.38
C ALA A 180 19.67 5.15 -5.41
N GLU A 181 19.00 6.26 -5.10
CA GLU A 181 19.65 7.59 -5.00
C GLU A 181 20.80 7.58 -3.98
N LYS A 182 20.57 6.99 -2.80
CA LYS A 182 21.61 6.91 -1.75
C LYS A 182 22.79 6.03 -2.13
N ILE A 183 22.59 5.02 -2.97
CA ILE A 183 23.69 4.20 -3.52
C ILE A 183 24.53 5.03 -4.49
N GLU A 184 23.91 5.82 -5.35
CA GLU A 184 24.62 6.71 -6.29
C GLU A 184 25.43 7.78 -5.57
N GLU A 185 24.97 8.28 -4.43
CA GLU A 185 25.70 9.22 -3.57
C GLU A 185 26.85 8.57 -2.76
N ASN A 186 27.21 7.30 -3.00
CA ASN A 186 28.19 6.53 -2.21
C ASN A 186 27.84 6.35 -0.70
N ASN A 187 26.61 6.59 -0.34
CA ASN A 187 26.08 6.28 0.99
C ASN A 187 25.62 4.82 1.03
N ASN A 188 26.54 3.87 1.17
CA ASN A 188 26.31 2.42 1.09
C ASN A 188 25.39 1.90 2.22
N CYS A 189 24.11 2.24 2.17
CA CYS A 189 23.10 1.63 3.03
C CYS A 189 22.67 0.23 2.56
N ILE A 190 22.96 -0.16 1.31
CA ILE A 190 22.52 -1.43 0.70
C ILE A 190 23.66 -2.02 -0.13
N THR A 191 24.06 -3.25 0.17
CA THR A 191 24.94 -4.04 -0.69
C THR A 191 24.11 -4.79 -1.72
N ILE A 192 24.16 -4.37 -2.98
CA ILE A 192 23.48 -5.09 -4.07
C ILE A 192 24.30 -6.31 -4.45
N VAL A 193 23.88 -7.50 -4.03
CA VAL A 193 24.41 -8.77 -4.53
C VAL A 193 23.78 -9.03 -5.91
N ARG A 194 24.50 -8.65 -6.98
CA ARG A 194 24.10 -9.03 -8.34
C ARG A 194 24.35 -10.52 -8.50
N LYS A 195 23.29 -11.33 -8.60
CA LYS A 195 23.43 -12.70 -9.10
C LYS A 195 23.96 -12.62 -10.55
N PRO A 196 24.96 -13.42 -10.93
CA PRO A 196 25.38 -13.48 -12.32
C PRO A 196 24.18 -13.84 -13.18
N VAL A 197 23.91 -13.04 -14.20
CA VAL A 197 22.93 -13.39 -15.21
C VAL A 197 23.54 -14.55 -15.99
N GLU A 198 22.99 -15.75 -15.86
CA GLU A 198 23.31 -16.85 -16.74
C GLU A 198 22.88 -16.46 -18.14
N VAL A 199 23.86 -16.08 -18.96
CA VAL A 199 23.64 -15.85 -20.38
C VAL A 199 23.34 -17.22 -20.98
N PRO A 200 22.16 -17.44 -21.61
CA PRO A 200 21.89 -18.69 -22.27
C PRO A 200 22.93 -18.89 -23.40
N THR A 201 23.74 -19.94 -23.29
CA THR A 201 24.67 -20.34 -24.35
C THR A 201 23.83 -20.69 -25.59
N PRO A 202 24.22 -20.18 -26.78
CA PRO A 202 23.55 -20.54 -28.03
C PRO A 202 23.68 -22.05 -28.30
N PRO A 203 22.67 -22.70 -28.91
CA PRO A 203 22.69 -24.12 -29.17
C PRO A 203 23.80 -24.44 -30.15
N THR A 204 24.75 -25.26 -29.70
CA THR A 204 25.80 -25.84 -30.55
C THR A 204 25.14 -26.79 -31.56
N SER A 205 25.43 -26.57 -32.82
CA SER A 205 25.02 -27.36 -33.97
C SER A 205 25.42 -28.83 -33.83
N LYS A 206 24.49 -29.69 -34.25
CA LYS A 206 24.63 -31.15 -34.35
C LYS A 206 25.84 -31.56 -35.19
N GLU A 207 26.65 -32.47 -34.66
CA GLU A 207 27.36 -33.43 -35.47
C GLU A 207 26.96 -34.85 -35.09
N GLU A 208 26.56 -35.61 -36.09
CA GLU A 208 26.19 -37.03 -36.03
C GLU A 208 27.46 -37.89 -35.86
N GLY A 209 27.37 -38.94 -35.07
CA GLY A 209 28.33 -40.03 -35.21
C GLY A 209 28.50 -40.98 -34.04
N LYS A 210 27.87 -42.16 -34.22
CA LYS A 210 28.24 -43.50 -33.71
C LYS A 210 27.89 -43.93 -32.30
N LYS A 211 27.10 -44.98 -32.36
CA LYS A 211 26.68 -45.91 -31.30
C LYS A 211 27.88 -46.56 -30.59
N GLU A 212 27.84 -46.62 -29.27
CA GLU A 212 28.43 -47.72 -28.52
C GLU A 212 27.61 -48.03 -27.26
N LYS A 213 27.30 -49.31 -27.10
CA LYS A 213 26.50 -49.88 -26.03
C LYS A 213 27.38 -50.02 -24.78
N VAL A 214 26.98 -49.43 -23.63
CA VAL A 214 27.51 -49.81 -22.32
C VAL A 214 26.35 -50.12 -21.37
N LYS A 215 26.49 -51.30 -20.75
CA LYS A 215 25.54 -51.95 -19.89
C LYS A 215 25.26 -51.17 -18.58
N THR A 216 23.99 -51.10 -18.26
CA THR A 216 23.44 -50.64 -16.96
C THR A 216 23.75 -51.67 -15.89
N THR A 217 24.38 -51.26 -14.78
CA THR A 217 24.37 -52.01 -13.51
C THR A 217 23.67 -51.13 -12.48
N VAL A 218 22.50 -51.62 -12.04
CA VAL A 218 21.70 -51.05 -10.98
C VAL A 218 22.31 -51.44 -9.65
N ALA A 219 22.56 -50.51 -8.76
CA ALA A 219 22.92 -50.75 -7.37
C ALA A 219 21.72 -50.40 -6.47
N GLU A 220 21.26 -51.39 -5.69
CA GLU A 220 20.20 -51.29 -4.70
C GLU A 220 20.64 -50.45 -3.48
N PRO A 221 19.71 -49.77 -2.79
CA PRO A 221 20.00 -49.07 -1.53
C PRO A 221 19.97 -50.02 -0.33
N PRO A 222 20.73 -49.74 0.74
CA PRO A 222 20.84 -50.62 1.89
C PRO A 222 19.63 -50.54 2.82
N LYS A 223 19.24 -51.71 3.36
CA LYS A 223 18.16 -51.92 4.32
C LYS A 223 18.54 -51.41 5.73
N GLU A 224 17.66 -50.66 6.34
CA GLU A 224 17.67 -50.33 7.78
C GLU A 224 17.52 -51.58 8.64
N LYS A 225 18.41 -51.73 9.60
CA LYS A 225 18.29 -52.74 10.70
C LYS A 225 17.54 -52.09 11.86
N LYS A 226 16.38 -52.65 12.21
CA LYS A 226 15.77 -52.52 13.53
C LYS A 226 16.56 -53.34 14.54
N SER A 227 16.83 -52.75 15.70
CA SER A 227 17.24 -53.43 16.90
C SER A 227 16.47 -52.87 18.08
N THR A 228 15.67 -53.68 18.64
CA THR A 228 15.30 -54.00 20.03
C THR A 228 15.28 -52.81 21.01
#